data_79cc67c870d81c6e94acc02d5eeb0147
#
_entry.id   79cc67c870d81c6e94acc02d5eeb0147
#
_cell.length_a   1.000
_cell.length_b   1.000
_cell.length_c   1.000
_cell.angle_alpha   90.00
_cell.angle_beta   90.00
_cell.angle_gamma   90.00
#
_symmetry.space_group_name_H-M   'P 1'
#
loop_
_entity.id
_entity.type
_entity.pdbx_description
1 polymer ?
#
loop_
_entity_poly.entity_id
_entity_poly.type
_entity_poly.pdbx_seq_one_letter_code
_entity_poly.pdbx_strand_id
1 'polypeptide(L)'
;ENKLQKILSMEKVIVVRGDLDDTPAVKNEISQEAAFVLLRLLRDSFVIAVGGGPIMAGMAEALPSLHMKVDVVPARGGFGNRVEYLPNFVAARMAEKLGGEYHIIHIPDGLSPELFLRVKKELPQFREIDRLLSRTDILVTGVDEPEDQSKWLEIPEDVRRRLIKEKAVGEALGLYADIHGKILYRLYNAGISREDISSIPHVLVAAGGSHKGPAILAMARAGIRGTLITDEGAGKTIIQGSAGFSL
;
A
#
# COMPACT_ATOMS: atom_id res chain seq x y z
N GLU A 1 -18.09 9.48 5.57
CA GLU A 1 -17.20 8.51 6.22
C GLU A 1 -17.98 7.27 6.66
N ASN A 2 -18.98 7.35 7.53
CA ASN A 2 -19.73 6.20 8.07
C ASN A 2 -20.36 5.29 6.99
N LYS A 3 -20.85 5.87 5.88
CA LYS A 3 -21.37 5.10 4.75
C LYS A 3 -20.28 4.32 4.03
N LEU A 4 -19.14 4.96 3.78
CA LEU A 4 -17.96 4.32 3.18
C LEU A 4 -17.40 3.21 4.07
N GLN A 5 -17.29 3.46 5.37
CA GLN A 5 -16.84 2.47 6.35
C GLN A 5 -17.68 1.18 6.28
N LYS A 6 -19.00 1.30 6.18
CA LYS A 6 -19.91 0.15 6.04
C LYS A 6 -19.73 -0.57 4.69
N ILE A 7 -19.68 0.19 3.58
CA ILE A 7 -19.51 -0.38 2.22
C ILE A 7 -18.21 -1.15 2.10
N LEU A 8 -17.11 -0.58 2.62
CA LEU A 8 -15.78 -1.13 2.51
C LEU A 8 -15.44 -2.13 3.62
N SER A 9 -16.28 -2.24 4.66
CA SER A 9 -15.97 -3.00 5.88
C SER A 9 -14.62 -2.61 6.48
N MET A 10 -14.26 -1.32 6.42
CA MET A 10 -13.07 -0.75 7.03
C MET A 10 -13.32 -0.46 8.51
N GLU A 11 -12.29 -0.49 9.33
CA GLU A 11 -12.36 -0.12 10.75
C GLU A 11 -12.61 1.39 10.90
N LYS A 12 -11.99 2.17 10.04
CA LYS A 12 -12.16 3.63 9.99
C LYS A 12 -11.97 4.13 8.56
N VAL A 13 -12.70 5.19 8.20
CA VAL A 13 -12.50 5.93 6.95
C VAL A 13 -12.39 7.41 7.28
N ILE A 14 -11.36 8.05 6.74
CA ILE A 14 -11.12 9.49 6.82
C ILE A 14 -11.15 10.03 5.40
N VAL A 15 -11.95 11.07 5.18
CA VAL A 15 -12.13 11.65 3.85
C VAL A 15 -11.67 13.11 3.88
N VAL A 16 -10.62 13.42 3.12
CA VAL A 16 -10.21 14.80 2.87
C VAL A 16 -11.06 15.42 1.77
N ARG A 17 -11.16 16.74 1.76
CA ARG A 17 -11.98 17.47 0.79
C ARG A 17 -11.36 17.46 -0.60
N GLY A 18 -12.22 17.47 -1.61
CA GLY A 18 -11.83 17.58 -3.02
C GLY A 18 -11.66 16.23 -3.71
N ASP A 19 -11.07 16.28 -4.90
CA ASP A 19 -10.78 15.13 -5.75
C ASP A 19 -9.35 15.29 -6.27
N LEU A 20 -8.51 14.30 -6.06
CA LEU A 20 -7.12 14.30 -6.51
C LEU A 20 -7.00 14.38 -8.03
N ASP A 21 -8.00 13.86 -8.76
CA ASP A 21 -8.01 13.90 -10.22
C ASP A 21 -8.23 15.31 -10.75
N ASP A 22 -9.00 16.12 -10.04
CA ASP A 22 -9.27 17.51 -10.40
C ASP A 22 -8.22 18.46 -9.83
N THR A 23 -7.71 18.17 -8.63
CA THR A 23 -6.86 19.08 -7.87
C THR A 23 -5.64 18.35 -7.30
N PRO A 24 -4.47 18.41 -7.95
CA PRO A 24 -3.26 17.69 -7.50
C PRO A 24 -2.82 18.00 -6.06
N ALA A 25 -3.21 19.16 -5.51
CA ALA A 25 -2.90 19.55 -4.12
C ALA A 25 -3.57 18.61 -3.09
N VAL A 26 -4.69 17.97 -3.43
CA VAL A 26 -5.39 17.00 -2.56
C VAL A 26 -4.48 15.83 -2.16
N LYS A 27 -3.49 15.48 -3.00
CA LYS A 27 -2.47 14.50 -2.65
C LYS A 27 -1.73 14.86 -1.35
N ASN A 28 -1.41 16.15 -1.18
CA ASN A 28 -0.70 16.60 0.02
C ASN A 28 -1.60 16.50 1.26
N GLU A 29 -2.89 16.77 1.13
CA GLU A 29 -3.85 16.64 2.22
C GLU A 29 -4.02 15.17 2.64
N ILE A 30 -4.15 14.25 1.70
CA ILE A 30 -4.16 12.79 1.97
C ILE A 30 -2.87 12.37 2.67
N SER A 31 -1.72 12.83 2.19
CA SER A 31 -0.41 12.48 2.73
C SER A 31 -0.23 13.02 4.17
N GLN A 32 -0.64 14.25 4.42
CA GLN A 32 -0.58 14.88 5.75
C GLN A 32 -1.52 14.19 6.74
N GLU A 33 -2.75 13.87 6.33
CA GLU A 33 -3.69 13.16 7.19
C GLU A 33 -3.19 11.74 7.50
N ALA A 34 -2.61 11.03 6.52
CA ALA A 34 -1.99 9.74 6.73
C ALA A 34 -0.81 9.81 7.72
N ALA A 35 0.04 10.84 7.60
CA ALA A 35 1.12 11.10 8.55
C ALA A 35 0.57 11.37 9.96
N PHE A 36 -0.48 12.18 10.08
CA PHE A 36 -1.13 12.47 11.36
C PHE A 36 -1.71 11.22 12.02
N VAL A 37 -2.37 10.35 11.25
CA VAL A 37 -2.90 9.08 11.75
C VAL A 37 -1.77 8.16 12.21
N LEU A 38 -0.68 8.05 11.43
CA LEU A 38 0.49 7.27 11.81
C LEU A 38 1.06 7.74 13.14
N LEU A 39 1.28 9.06 13.30
CA LEU A 39 1.85 9.66 14.52
C LEU A 39 1.05 9.30 15.79
N ARG A 40 -0.27 9.18 15.67
CA ARG A 40 -1.13 8.80 16.81
C ARG A 40 -1.02 7.33 17.20
N LEU A 41 -0.57 6.48 16.30
CA LEU A 41 -0.39 5.05 16.54
C LEU A 41 1.01 4.71 17.03
N LEU A 42 2.01 5.53 16.67
CA LEU A 42 3.42 5.24 16.93
C LEU A 42 3.73 5.03 18.41
N ARG A 43 4.57 4.05 18.67
CA ARG A 43 5.21 3.78 19.94
C ARG A 43 6.67 3.36 19.73
N ASP A 44 7.49 3.52 20.73
CA ASP A 44 8.86 2.99 20.70
C ASP A 44 8.85 1.47 20.48
N SER A 45 9.86 0.98 19.78
CA SER A 45 10.06 -0.42 19.40
C SER A 45 9.07 -0.98 18.38
N PHE A 46 8.24 -0.13 17.78
CA PHE A 46 7.35 -0.55 16.68
C PHE A 46 8.12 -0.80 15.39
N VAL A 47 7.65 -1.79 14.64
CA VAL A 47 8.07 -2.07 13.26
C VAL A 47 7.00 -1.52 12.32
N ILE A 48 7.42 -0.64 11.41
CA ILE A 48 6.56 0.00 10.41
C ILE A 48 6.91 -0.57 9.04
N ALA A 49 6.00 -1.28 8.41
CA ALA A 49 6.15 -1.68 7.02
C ALA A 49 5.49 -0.64 6.11
N VAL A 50 6.23 -0.12 5.12
CA VAL A 50 5.73 0.95 4.25
C VAL A 50 5.83 0.59 2.77
N GLY A 51 4.74 0.82 2.03
CA GLY A 51 4.70 0.73 0.57
C GLY A 51 5.39 1.91 -0.13
N GLY A 52 5.35 1.88 -1.43
CA GLY A 52 5.83 2.97 -2.28
C GLY A 52 4.70 3.85 -2.82
N GLY A 53 5.08 4.78 -3.69
CA GLY A 53 4.16 5.65 -4.42
C GLY A 53 4.14 7.10 -3.95
N PRO A 54 3.48 7.97 -4.73
CA PRO A 54 3.52 9.43 -4.49
C PRO A 54 2.91 9.88 -3.16
N ILE A 55 1.83 9.20 -2.70
CA ILE A 55 1.18 9.52 -1.43
C ILE A 55 2.07 9.06 -0.26
N MET A 56 2.69 7.88 -0.37
CA MET A 56 3.61 7.38 0.65
C MET A 56 4.85 8.28 0.79
N ALA A 57 5.42 8.72 -0.32
CA ALA A 57 6.52 9.67 -0.32
C ALA A 57 6.11 11.02 0.32
N GLY A 58 4.93 11.54 -0.05
CA GLY A 58 4.39 12.76 0.56
C GLY A 58 4.12 12.60 2.07
N MET A 59 3.65 11.42 2.49
CA MET A 59 3.45 11.10 3.90
C MET A 59 4.77 11.11 4.68
N ALA A 60 5.83 10.49 4.14
CA ALA A 60 7.16 10.50 4.77
C ALA A 60 7.70 11.93 4.92
N GLU A 61 7.49 12.80 3.92
CA GLU A 61 7.88 14.22 4.00
C GLU A 61 7.05 15.02 5.01
N ALA A 62 5.79 14.68 5.18
CA ALA A 62 4.88 15.36 6.12
C ALA A 62 5.15 15.02 7.59
N LEU A 63 5.94 13.98 7.87
CA LEU A 63 6.31 13.62 9.24
C LEU A 63 7.23 14.68 9.86
N PRO A 64 7.04 15.04 11.13
CA PRO A 64 7.98 15.89 11.86
C PRO A 64 9.28 15.13 12.17
N SER A 65 10.35 15.86 12.45
CA SER A 65 11.57 15.26 12.99
C SER A 65 11.36 14.86 14.45
N LEU A 66 11.50 13.58 14.72
CA LEU A 66 11.34 12.97 16.05
C LEU A 66 12.61 12.21 16.45
N HIS A 67 12.60 11.64 17.65
CA HIS A 67 13.66 10.79 18.17
C HIS A 67 13.02 9.53 18.78
N MET A 68 12.45 8.69 17.90
CA MET A 68 11.78 7.44 18.28
C MET A 68 12.66 6.22 18.01
N LYS A 69 12.51 5.19 18.80
CA LYS A 69 13.16 3.90 18.56
C LYS A 69 12.21 3.02 17.77
N VAL A 70 12.16 3.21 16.45
CA VAL A 70 11.32 2.44 15.53
C VAL A 70 12.16 1.83 14.41
N ASP A 71 11.74 0.68 13.92
CA ASP A 71 12.26 0.07 12.71
C ASP A 71 11.32 0.37 11.54
N VAL A 72 11.84 0.86 10.42
CA VAL A 72 11.06 1.07 9.20
C VAL A 72 11.56 0.15 8.11
N VAL A 73 10.67 -0.68 7.58
CA VAL A 73 10.98 -1.69 6.57
C VAL A 73 10.08 -1.51 5.36
N PRO A 74 10.58 -1.72 4.13
CA PRO A 74 9.71 -1.70 2.96
C PRO A 74 8.68 -2.83 3.03
N ALA A 75 7.41 -2.54 2.73
CA ALA A 75 6.35 -3.54 2.70
C ALA A 75 6.44 -4.47 1.47
N ARG A 76 7.28 -4.14 0.51
CA ARG A 76 7.57 -4.93 -0.69
C ARG A 76 8.94 -4.54 -1.27
N GLY A 77 9.48 -5.38 -2.16
CA GLY A 77 10.56 -4.96 -3.05
C GLY A 77 10.08 -3.82 -3.96
N GLY A 78 10.97 -3.27 -4.75
CA GLY A 78 10.60 -2.18 -5.62
C GLY A 78 11.14 -2.36 -7.02
N PHE A 79 10.34 -1.96 -7.98
CA PHE A 79 10.72 -1.68 -9.36
C PHE A 79 10.25 -0.28 -9.71
N GLY A 80 10.93 0.35 -10.63
CA GLY A 80 10.50 1.63 -11.19
C GLY A 80 11.67 2.60 -11.34
N ASN A 81 11.46 3.61 -12.17
CA ASN A 81 12.46 4.63 -12.51
C ASN A 81 12.36 5.91 -11.66
N ARG A 82 11.38 5.98 -10.76
CA ARG A 82 11.16 7.11 -9.85
C ARG A 82 11.61 6.72 -8.44
N VAL A 83 12.89 6.97 -8.16
CA VAL A 83 13.54 6.56 -6.90
C VAL A 83 12.81 7.05 -5.67
N GLU A 84 12.30 8.28 -5.71
CA GLU A 84 11.55 8.91 -4.61
C GLU A 84 10.25 8.18 -4.24
N TYR A 85 9.73 7.32 -5.13
CA TYR A 85 8.50 6.55 -4.91
C TYR A 85 8.76 5.08 -4.57
N LEU A 86 10.03 4.64 -4.62
CA LEU A 86 10.37 3.27 -4.26
C LEU A 86 10.15 3.01 -2.76
N PRO A 87 9.62 1.85 -2.36
CA PRO A 87 9.41 1.52 -0.96
C PRO A 87 10.66 1.68 -0.09
N ASN A 88 11.83 1.29 -0.60
CA ASN A 88 13.11 1.45 0.07
C ASN A 88 13.43 2.92 0.38
N PHE A 89 13.18 3.81 -0.58
CA PHE A 89 13.42 5.25 -0.39
C PHE A 89 12.42 5.85 0.61
N VAL A 90 11.15 5.49 0.49
CA VAL A 90 10.10 5.94 1.43
C VAL A 90 10.42 5.47 2.85
N ALA A 91 10.85 4.21 3.02
CA ALA A 91 11.24 3.67 4.32
C ALA A 91 12.42 4.44 4.93
N ALA A 92 13.48 4.68 4.13
CA ALA A 92 14.64 5.45 4.59
C ALA A 92 14.25 6.88 4.99
N ARG A 93 13.41 7.55 4.19
CA ARG A 93 12.95 8.90 4.47
C ARG A 93 12.06 8.98 5.71
N MET A 94 11.17 8.01 5.88
CA MET A 94 10.31 7.91 7.06
C MET A 94 11.15 7.68 8.33
N ALA A 95 12.13 6.77 8.29
CA ALA A 95 13.02 6.51 9.42
C ALA A 95 13.86 7.75 9.77
N GLU A 96 14.40 8.46 8.79
CA GLU A 96 15.12 9.73 9.00
C GLU A 96 14.24 10.74 9.77
N LYS A 97 12.99 10.92 9.36
CA LYS A 97 12.05 11.83 10.02
C LYS A 97 11.71 11.38 11.45
N LEU A 98 11.50 10.10 11.64
CA LEU A 98 11.13 9.55 12.95
C LEU A 98 12.33 9.40 13.90
N GLY A 99 13.57 9.46 13.38
CA GLY A 99 14.78 9.20 14.16
C GLY A 99 15.03 7.71 14.45
N GLY A 100 14.38 6.83 13.66
CA GLY A 100 14.48 5.38 13.75
C GLY A 100 15.52 4.76 12.82
N GLU A 101 15.53 3.43 12.78
CA GLU A 101 16.36 2.66 11.86
C GLU A 101 15.57 2.26 10.61
N TYR A 102 16.20 2.22 9.43
CA TYR A 102 15.58 1.69 8.23
C TYR A 102 16.30 0.45 7.72
N HIS A 103 15.53 -0.41 7.09
CA HIS A 103 16.01 -1.63 6.47
C HIS A 103 15.69 -1.61 4.98
N ILE A 104 16.45 -2.33 4.15
CA ILE A 104 16.32 -2.30 2.70
C ILE A 104 16.07 -3.72 2.17
N ILE A 105 15.10 -3.84 1.29
CA ILE A 105 14.88 -5.06 0.50
C ILE A 105 15.62 -4.92 -0.82
N HIS A 106 16.69 -5.70 -1.00
CA HIS A 106 17.50 -5.71 -2.22
C HIS A 106 16.97 -6.67 -3.30
N ILE A 107 15.84 -7.29 -3.07
CA ILE A 107 15.25 -8.26 -4.00
C ILE A 107 14.14 -7.54 -4.77
N PRO A 108 14.19 -7.55 -6.11
CA PRO A 108 13.13 -7.00 -6.92
C PRO A 108 11.86 -7.83 -6.81
N ASP A 109 10.71 -7.18 -7.04
CA ASP A 109 9.44 -7.88 -7.19
C ASP A 109 9.39 -8.65 -8.52
N GLY A 110 8.50 -9.64 -8.62
CA GLY A 110 8.22 -10.34 -9.87
C GLY A 110 9.17 -11.46 -10.22
N LEU A 111 10.00 -11.91 -9.28
CA LEU A 111 10.77 -13.16 -9.47
C LEU A 111 9.82 -14.35 -9.59
N SER A 112 10.26 -15.40 -10.31
CA SER A 112 9.54 -16.68 -10.27
C SER A 112 9.52 -17.23 -8.84
N PRO A 113 8.49 -18.01 -8.46
CA PRO A 113 8.39 -18.59 -7.13
C PRO A 113 9.65 -19.40 -6.75
N GLU A 114 10.19 -20.17 -7.70
CA GLU A 114 11.38 -21.01 -7.49
C GLU A 114 12.62 -20.16 -7.21
N LEU A 115 12.82 -19.09 -8.01
CA LEU A 115 13.94 -18.19 -7.84
C LEU A 115 13.82 -17.42 -6.54
N PHE A 116 12.63 -16.94 -6.21
CA PHE A 116 12.38 -16.22 -4.96
C PHE A 116 12.71 -17.09 -3.73
N LEU A 117 12.21 -18.34 -3.69
CA LEU A 117 12.49 -19.27 -2.59
C LEU A 117 13.97 -19.61 -2.47
N ARG A 118 14.67 -19.73 -3.59
CA ARG A 118 16.10 -19.97 -3.63
C ARG A 118 16.88 -18.77 -3.08
N VAL A 119 16.57 -17.55 -3.54
CA VAL A 119 17.19 -16.30 -3.06
C VAL A 119 16.94 -16.15 -1.56
N LYS A 120 15.71 -16.36 -1.10
CA LYS A 120 15.33 -16.28 0.32
C LYS A 120 16.15 -17.26 1.18
N LYS A 121 16.44 -18.47 0.67
CA LYS A 121 17.23 -19.48 1.38
C LYS A 121 18.71 -19.15 1.41
N GLU A 122 19.26 -18.62 0.32
CA GLU A 122 20.70 -18.41 0.12
C GLU A 122 21.21 -17.07 0.69
N LEU A 123 20.33 -16.07 0.90
CA LEU A 123 20.71 -14.76 1.41
C LEU A 123 20.43 -14.63 2.92
N PRO A 124 21.47 -14.65 3.77
CA PRO A 124 21.29 -14.50 5.23
C PRO A 124 20.61 -13.21 5.64
N GLN A 125 20.86 -12.10 4.92
CA GLN A 125 20.27 -10.78 5.15
C GLN A 125 18.74 -10.82 5.09
N PHE A 126 18.20 -11.76 4.32
CA PHE A 126 16.75 -11.92 4.17
C PHE A 126 16.07 -12.37 5.46
N ARG A 127 16.78 -13.10 6.32
CA ARG A 127 16.24 -13.58 7.61
C ARG A 127 15.90 -12.44 8.56
N GLU A 128 16.71 -11.37 8.52
CA GLU A 128 16.44 -10.19 9.36
C GLU A 128 15.21 -9.45 8.85
N ILE A 129 15.10 -9.25 7.54
CA ILE A 129 13.92 -8.64 6.93
C ILE A 129 12.66 -9.47 7.22
N ASP A 130 12.69 -10.78 7.03
CA ASP A 130 11.57 -11.67 7.37
C ASP A 130 11.15 -11.55 8.84
N ARG A 131 12.13 -11.48 9.76
CA ARG A 131 11.85 -11.30 11.17
C ARG A 131 11.17 -9.98 11.48
N LEU A 132 11.57 -8.89 10.83
CA LEU A 132 10.94 -7.59 10.99
C LEU A 132 9.53 -7.59 10.39
N LEU A 133 9.38 -8.10 9.17
CA LEU A 133 8.07 -8.17 8.50
C LEU A 133 7.07 -9.01 9.30
N SER A 134 7.51 -10.13 9.91
CA SER A 134 6.64 -10.96 10.76
C SER A 134 6.24 -10.29 12.10
N ARG A 135 6.90 -9.20 12.47
CA ARG A 135 6.64 -8.42 13.68
C ARG A 135 6.09 -7.03 13.38
N THR A 136 5.59 -6.81 12.16
CA THR A 136 5.04 -5.53 11.76
C THR A 136 3.88 -5.12 12.66
N ASP A 137 4.01 -3.97 13.30
CA ASP A 137 2.97 -3.35 14.13
C ASP A 137 2.06 -2.45 13.31
N ILE A 138 2.64 -1.75 12.34
CA ILE A 138 1.92 -0.83 11.45
C ILE A 138 2.31 -1.11 10.01
N LEU A 139 1.32 -1.39 9.16
CA LEU A 139 1.46 -1.43 7.71
C LEU A 139 0.88 -0.15 7.12
N VAL A 140 1.65 0.52 6.27
CA VAL A 140 1.19 1.68 5.50
C VAL A 140 1.31 1.37 4.02
N THR A 141 0.21 1.44 3.28
CA THR A 141 0.20 1.10 1.85
C THR A 141 -0.74 1.97 1.04
N GLY A 142 -0.50 2.05 -0.26
CA GLY A 142 -1.42 2.61 -1.24
C GLY A 142 -2.31 1.54 -1.86
N VAL A 143 -3.23 2.01 -2.71
CA VAL A 143 -3.98 1.19 -3.66
C VAL A 143 -3.83 1.82 -5.02
N ASP A 144 -3.58 0.99 -6.04
CA ASP A 144 -3.40 1.42 -7.41
C ASP A 144 -4.30 0.64 -8.38
N GLU A 145 -4.46 1.18 -9.57
CA GLU A 145 -5.04 0.45 -10.70
C GLU A 145 -3.95 -0.39 -11.38
N PRO A 146 -4.28 -1.59 -11.89
CA PRO A 146 -3.31 -2.43 -12.62
C PRO A 146 -2.67 -1.74 -13.82
N GLU A 147 -3.41 -0.86 -14.51
CA GLU A 147 -2.90 -0.10 -15.66
C GLU A 147 -1.86 0.95 -15.24
N ASP A 148 -2.06 1.64 -14.11
CA ASP A 148 -1.10 2.60 -13.59
C ASP A 148 0.19 1.91 -13.15
N GLN A 149 0.08 0.77 -12.52
CA GLN A 149 1.23 -0.03 -12.14
C GLN A 149 2.03 -0.54 -13.34
N SER A 150 1.39 -0.87 -14.46
CA SER A 150 2.09 -1.27 -15.67
C SER A 150 2.99 -0.18 -16.26
N LYS A 151 2.72 1.09 -15.94
CA LYS A 151 3.54 2.24 -16.33
C LYS A 151 4.78 2.42 -15.44
N TRP A 152 4.75 1.88 -14.23
CA TRP A 152 5.80 2.05 -13.22
C TRP A 152 6.61 0.77 -13.00
N LEU A 153 5.95 -0.37 -13.15
CA LEU A 153 6.53 -1.70 -13.01
C LEU A 153 6.55 -2.34 -14.39
N GLU A 154 7.69 -2.86 -14.79
CA GLU A 154 7.79 -3.70 -15.98
C GLU A 154 7.12 -5.06 -15.72
N ILE A 155 5.80 -5.07 -15.61
CA ILE A 155 5.03 -6.31 -15.50
C ILE A 155 5.16 -7.07 -16.82
N PRO A 156 5.51 -8.37 -16.79
CA PRO A 156 5.59 -9.19 -17.98
C PRO A 156 4.31 -9.11 -18.82
N GLU A 157 4.45 -9.03 -20.13
CA GLU A 157 3.34 -8.78 -21.06
C GLU A 157 2.24 -9.86 -21.01
N ASP A 158 2.61 -11.10 -20.73
CA ASP A 158 1.66 -12.19 -20.53
C ASP A 158 0.82 -12.00 -19.27
N VAL A 159 1.42 -11.52 -18.17
CA VAL A 159 0.73 -11.18 -16.94
C VAL A 159 -0.20 -10.00 -17.17
N ARG A 160 0.27 -8.94 -17.85
CA ARG A 160 -0.55 -7.78 -18.18
C ARG A 160 -1.78 -8.16 -19.00
N ARG A 161 -1.60 -8.96 -20.05
CA ARG A 161 -2.72 -9.47 -20.88
C ARG A 161 -3.72 -10.29 -20.06
N ARG A 162 -3.22 -11.09 -19.12
CA ARG A 162 -4.06 -11.87 -18.21
C ARG A 162 -4.89 -10.95 -17.31
N LEU A 163 -4.27 -9.96 -16.68
CA LEU A 163 -4.96 -8.99 -15.79
C LEU A 163 -6.08 -8.24 -16.53
N ILE A 164 -5.83 -7.79 -17.76
CA ILE A 164 -6.84 -7.14 -18.61
C ILE A 164 -7.98 -8.12 -18.92
N LYS A 165 -7.65 -9.33 -19.37
CA LYS A 165 -8.65 -10.36 -19.71
C LYS A 165 -9.54 -10.73 -18.52
N GLU A 166 -8.97 -10.83 -17.34
CA GLU A 166 -9.67 -11.20 -16.12
C GLU A 166 -10.29 -9.98 -15.41
N LYS A 167 -10.20 -8.79 -16.02
CA LYS A 167 -10.78 -7.53 -15.49
C LYS A 167 -10.29 -7.18 -14.09
N ALA A 168 -8.98 -7.26 -13.87
CA ALA A 168 -8.39 -6.72 -12.66
C ALA A 168 -8.63 -5.21 -12.59
N VAL A 169 -9.08 -4.70 -11.46
CA VAL A 169 -9.37 -3.28 -11.24
C VAL A 169 -8.60 -2.66 -10.08
N GLY A 170 -8.03 -3.46 -9.18
CA GLY A 170 -7.27 -2.97 -8.04
C GLY A 170 -6.00 -3.76 -7.77
N GLU A 171 -5.01 -3.07 -7.27
CA GLU A 171 -3.75 -3.64 -6.80
C GLU A 171 -3.35 -3.02 -5.47
N ALA A 172 -2.85 -3.86 -4.56
CA ALA A 172 -2.08 -3.44 -3.39
C ALA A 172 -1.12 -4.56 -2.98
N LEU A 173 0.12 -4.20 -2.64
CA LEU A 173 1.15 -5.11 -2.15
C LEU A 173 1.42 -6.32 -3.08
N GLY A 174 1.24 -6.15 -4.39
CA GLY A 174 1.40 -7.22 -5.38
C GLY A 174 0.18 -8.14 -5.53
N LEU A 175 -0.93 -7.84 -4.87
CA LEU A 175 -2.20 -8.55 -5.03
C LEU A 175 -3.08 -7.82 -6.04
N TYR A 176 -3.49 -8.49 -7.08
CA TYR A 176 -4.36 -7.97 -8.12
C TYR A 176 -5.76 -8.59 -7.99
N ALA A 177 -6.79 -7.76 -7.92
CA ALA A 177 -8.16 -8.20 -7.70
C ALA A 177 -9.14 -7.65 -8.74
N ASP A 178 -10.19 -8.42 -8.99
CA ASP A 178 -11.38 -7.93 -9.69
C ASP A 178 -12.26 -7.08 -8.76
N ILE A 179 -13.31 -6.49 -9.33
CA ILE A 179 -14.23 -5.62 -8.58
C ILE A 179 -14.96 -6.34 -7.43
N HIS A 180 -15.04 -7.67 -7.44
CA HIS A 180 -15.66 -8.47 -6.38
C HIS A 180 -14.66 -8.85 -5.27
N GLY A 181 -13.38 -8.47 -5.41
CA GLY A 181 -12.32 -8.78 -4.45
C GLY A 181 -11.71 -10.18 -4.63
N LYS A 182 -12.02 -10.87 -5.74
CA LYS A 182 -11.36 -12.12 -6.08
C LYS A 182 -9.93 -11.82 -6.52
N ILE A 183 -8.95 -12.41 -5.85
CA ILE A 183 -7.55 -12.31 -6.26
C ILE A 183 -7.34 -13.08 -7.55
N LEU A 184 -6.95 -12.38 -8.59
CA LEU A 184 -6.69 -12.88 -9.94
C LEU A 184 -5.22 -13.24 -10.14
N TYR A 185 -4.34 -12.46 -9.53
CA TYR A 185 -2.90 -12.64 -9.63
C TYR A 185 -2.21 -12.18 -8.36
N ARG A 186 -1.11 -12.85 -8.03
CA ARG A 186 -0.21 -12.49 -6.95
C ARG A 186 1.20 -12.35 -7.51
N LEU A 187 1.75 -11.16 -7.40
CA LEU A 187 3.16 -10.92 -7.68
C LEU A 187 3.99 -11.42 -6.50
N TYR A 188 4.94 -12.30 -6.74
CA TYR A 188 5.87 -12.70 -5.70
C TYR A 188 6.80 -11.53 -5.36
N ASN A 189 6.83 -11.19 -4.10
CA ASN A 189 7.68 -10.12 -3.57
C ASN A 189 8.27 -10.52 -2.21
N ALA A 190 9.29 -9.79 -1.80
CA ALA A 190 10.04 -10.04 -0.58
C ALA A 190 9.45 -9.33 0.67
N GLY A 191 8.28 -8.75 0.54
CA GLY A 191 7.62 -7.97 1.58
C GLY A 191 6.49 -8.71 2.28
N ILE A 192 5.51 -7.94 2.74
CA ILE A 192 4.32 -8.43 3.44
C ILE A 192 3.51 -9.37 2.55
N SER A 193 3.22 -10.55 3.06
CA SER A 193 2.32 -11.49 2.39
C SER A 193 0.85 -11.18 2.70
N ARG A 194 -0.06 -11.69 1.85
CA ARG A 194 -1.51 -11.54 2.11
C ARG A 194 -1.91 -12.15 3.46
N GLU A 195 -1.32 -13.26 3.79
CA GLU A 195 -1.59 -14.02 5.00
C GLU A 195 -1.19 -13.22 6.24
N ASP A 196 -0.12 -12.43 6.13
CA ASP A 196 0.39 -11.59 7.23
C ASP A 196 -0.50 -10.37 7.48
N ILE A 197 -1.13 -9.79 6.44
CA ILE A 197 -1.93 -8.55 6.55
C ILE A 197 -2.99 -8.66 7.65
N SER A 198 -3.65 -9.81 7.77
CA SER A 198 -4.71 -10.03 8.76
C SER A 198 -4.23 -10.08 10.20
N SER A 199 -2.93 -10.30 10.42
CA SER A 199 -2.30 -10.36 11.74
C SER A 199 -1.67 -9.04 12.18
N ILE A 200 -1.54 -8.06 11.27
CA ILE A 200 -0.96 -6.76 11.57
C ILE A 200 -1.94 -5.91 12.38
N PRO A 201 -1.53 -5.42 13.57
CA PRO A 201 -2.42 -4.67 14.46
C PRO A 201 -3.02 -3.40 13.84
N HIS A 202 -2.22 -2.69 13.03
CA HIS A 202 -2.64 -1.43 12.43
C HIS A 202 -2.34 -1.42 10.93
N VAL A 203 -3.36 -1.29 10.10
CA VAL A 203 -3.20 -1.15 8.65
C VAL A 203 -3.73 0.22 8.24
N LEU A 204 -2.87 1.03 7.63
CA LEU A 204 -3.20 2.32 7.05
C LEU A 204 -3.17 2.21 5.53
N VAL A 205 -4.28 2.53 4.91
CA VAL A 205 -4.40 2.57 3.45
C VAL A 205 -4.61 4.02 3.04
N ALA A 206 -3.75 4.57 2.17
CA ALA A 206 -3.91 5.93 1.69
C ALA A 206 -3.93 5.96 0.15
N ALA A 207 -5.09 6.32 -0.40
CA ALA A 207 -5.32 6.38 -1.84
C ALA A 207 -6.43 7.38 -2.14
N GLY A 208 -6.34 8.12 -3.24
CA GLY A 208 -7.34 9.12 -3.65
C GLY A 208 -7.42 9.30 -5.16
N GLY A 209 -8.42 10.04 -5.58
CA GLY A 209 -8.84 10.25 -6.96
C GLY A 209 -10.08 9.44 -7.31
N SER A 210 -11.02 10.05 -8.01
CA SER A 210 -12.27 9.40 -8.41
C SER A 210 -12.04 8.12 -9.23
N HIS A 211 -10.99 8.11 -10.09
CA HIS A 211 -10.60 6.93 -10.86
C HIS A 211 -10.22 5.73 -9.99
N LYS A 212 -9.65 5.93 -8.80
CA LYS A 212 -9.24 4.86 -7.88
C LYS A 212 -10.38 4.27 -7.03
N GLY A 213 -11.58 4.85 -7.09
CA GLY A 213 -12.72 4.33 -6.33
C GLY A 213 -12.96 2.83 -6.52
N PRO A 214 -13.02 2.30 -7.78
CA PRO A 214 -13.16 0.86 -8.02
C PRO A 214 -12.01 0.03 -7.45
N ALA A 215 -10.78 0.50 -7.57
CA ALA A 215 -9.60 -0.19 -7.03
C ALA A 215 -9.64 -0.30 -5.50
N ILE A 216 -9.97 0.78 -4.81
CA ILE A 216 -10.14 0.80 -3.36
C ILE A 216 -11.24 -0.19 -2.94
N LEU A 217 -12.39 -0.20 -3.63
CA LEU A 217 -13.48 -1.12 -3.36
C LEU A 217 -13.06 -2.58 -3.55
N ALA A 218 -12.35 -2.88 -4.65
CA ALA A 218 -11.84 -4.21 -4.95
C ALA A 218 -10.89 -4.71 -3.86
N MET A 219 -9.93 -3.88 -3.44
CA MET A 219 -8.95 -4.28 -2.43
C MET A 219 -9.57 -4.42 -1.03
N ALA A 220 -10.55 -3.59 -0.68
CA ALA A 220 -11.32 -3.77 0.53
C ALA A 220 -12.10 -5.11 0.51
N ARG A 221 -12.74 -5.46 -0.60
CA ARG A 221 -13.41 -6.75 -0.80
C ARG A 221 -12.44 -7.94 -0.80
N ALA A 222 -11.21 -7.72 -1.26
CA ALA A 222 -10.14 -8.73 -1.22
C ALA A 222 -9.60 -9.01 0.20
N GLY A 223 -10.04 -8.23 1.19
CA GLY A 223 -9.73 -8.46 2.60
C GLY A 223 -8.75 -7.45 3.22
N ILE A 224 -8.34 -6.41 2.50
CA ILE A 224 -7.58 -5.32 3.13
C ILE A 224 -8.52 -4.55 4.07
N ARG A 225 -8.13 -4.45 5.34
CA ARG A 225 -8.87 -3.82 6.42
C ARG A 225 -8.01 -2.76 7.11
N GLY A 226 -8.58 -2.05 8.07
CA GLY A 226 -7.91 -1.03 8.85
C GLY A 226 -8.45 0.37 8.61
N THR A 227 -7.60 1.38 8.62
CA THR A 227 -7.97 2.79 8.40
C THR A 227 -7.69 3.19 6.97
N LEU A 228 -8.72 3.62 6.23
CA LEU A 228 -8.59 4.22 4.91
C LEU A 228 -8.53 5.74 5.05
N ILE A 229 -7.53 6.36 4.43
CA ILE A 229 -7.43 7.80 4.20
C ILE A 229 -7.64 8.02 2.69
N THR A 230 -8.68 8.78 2.32
CA THR A 230 -9.06 8.99 0.91
C THR A 230 -9.65 10.39 0.71
N ASP A 231 -10.05 10.71 -0.50
CA ASP A 231 -10.69 11.99 -0.84
C ASP A 231 -12.19 11.83 -1.17
N GLU A 232 -12.86 12.98 -1.35
CA GLU A 232 -14.29 12.98 -1.71
C GLU A 232 -14.54 12.37 -3.09
N GLY A 233 -13.60 12.53 -4.04
CA GLY A 233 -13.71 11.98 -5.39
C GLY A 233 -13.83 10.45 -5.36
N ALA A 234 -12.85 9.77 -4.78
CA ALA A 234 -12.87 8.32 -4.59
C ALA A 234 -14.10 7.89 -3.76
N GLY A 235 -14.41 8.63 -2.68
CA GLY A 235 -15.55 8.34 -1.82
C GLY A 235 -16.89 8.36 -2.55
N LYS A 236 -17.11 9.33 -3.43
CA LYS A 236 -18.33 9.43 -4.27
C LYS A 236 -18.42 8.27 -5.25
N THR A 237 -17.32 7.95 -5.93
CA THR A 237 -17.27 6.83 -6.89
C THR A 237 -17.55 5.49 -6.21
N ILE A 238 -16.98 5.24 -5.04
CA ILE A 238 -17.25 4.02 -4.25
C ILE A 238 -18.74 3.90 -3.90
N ILE A 239 -19.36 5.00 -3.43
CA ILE A 239 -20.79 4.99 -3.06
C ILE A 239 -21.67 4.72 -4.26
N GLN A 240 -21.38 5.33 -5.41
CA GLN A 240 -22.12 5.13 -6.65
C GLN A 240 -21.94 3.71 -7.19
N GLY A 241 -20.71 3.23 -7.25
CA GLY A 241 -20.37 1.90 -7.73
C GLY A 241 -20.95 0.78 -6.86
N SER A 242 -21.01 0.98 -5.54
CA SER A 242 -21.59 -0.02 -4.63
C SER A 242 -23.09 -0.26 -4.86
N ALA A 243 -23.80 0.72 -5.37
CA ALA A 243 -25.22 0.60 -5.74
C ALA A 243 -25.43 -0.15 -7.07
N GLY A 244 -24.49 -0.06 -8.00
CA GLY A 244 -24.55 -0.72 -9.31
C GLY A 244 -23.99 -2.15 -9.34
N PHE A 245 -23.24 -2.56 -8.34
CA PHE A 245 -22.64 -3.89 -8.20
C PHE A 245 -23.32 -4.75 -7.13
N SER A 246 -24.55 -4.38 -6.73
CA SER A 246 -25.42 -5.30 -5.95
C SER A 246 -25.81 -6.47 -6.86
N LEU A 247 -25.53 -7.67 -6.38
CA LEU A 247 -25.71 -8.99 -6.99
C LEU A 247 -27.01 -9.17 -7.78
#